data_0be459f8903ea3971137bb387dec8de7
#
_entry.id   0be459f8903ea3971137bb387dec8de7
#
_cell.length_a   1.000
_cell.length_b   1.000
_cell.length_c   1.000
_cell.angle_alpha   90.00
_cell.angle_beta   90.00
_cell.angle_gamma   90.00
#
_symmetry.space_group_name_H-M   'P 1'
#
loop_
_entity.id
_entity.type
_entity.pdbx_description
1 polymer ?
#
loop_
_entity_poly.entity_id
_entity_poly.type
_entity_poly.pdbx_seq_one_letter_code
_entity_poly.pdbx_strand_id
1 'polypeptide(L)'
;TRTFSSAASDVYKRQEEYLRKANEETLLIAQIESPEALENVEAIAQVSGIDILFLGPGDYSIRLGIPGQSQHPEIRAAENRIARAANHAGIHWGLPVGSPEQAQDAIDRGARFICHQADLNLMKHALESIQNRFSPLGFTFDQSHLDA
;
A
#
# COMPACT_ATOMS: atom_id res chain seq x y z
N THR A 1 44.06 -22.19 24.92
CA THR A 1 42.97 -23.09 24.54
C THR A 1 42.12 -22.37 23.53
N ARG A 2 42.25 -22.73 22.23
CA ARG A 2 41.33 -22.23 21.19
C ARG A 2 39.98 -22.91 21.39
N THR A 3 38.97 -22.17 21.82
CA THR A 3 37.59 -22.63 21.78
C THR A 3 37.14 -22.63 20.30
N PHE A 4 36.95 -23.82 19.78
CA PHE A 4 36.27 -23.99 18.49
C PHE A 4 34.80 -23.62 18.70
N SER A 5 34.45 -22.37 18.44
CA SER A 5 33.07 -22.05 18.14
C SER A 5 32.74 -22.78 16.84
N SER A 6 31.86 -23.76 16.88
CA SER A 6 31.53 -24.50 15.66
C SER A 6 30.79 -23.52 14.73
N ALA A 7 31.07 -23.59 13.42
CA ALA A 7 30.38 -22.77 12.42
C ALA A 7 28.83 -22.88 12.54
N ALA A 8 28.33 -24.02 13.01
CA ALA A 8 26.93 -24.23 13.35
C ALA A 8 26.45 -23.30 14.48
N SER A 9 27.22 -23.14 15.57
CA SER A 9 26.87 -22.25 16.68
C SER A 9 26.75 -20.79 16.23
N ASP A 10 27.60 -20.34 15.30
CA ASP A 10 27.58 -18.97 14.79
C ASP A 10 26.44 -18.76 13.80
N VAL A 11 26.01 -19.79 13.08
CA VAL A 11 24.79 -19.75 12.23
C VAL A 11 23.55 -19.64 13.10
N TYR A 12 23.43 -20.45 14.15
CA TYR A 12 22.26 -20.38 15.05
C TYR A 12 22.15 -19.03 15.77
N LYS A 13 23.27 -18.49 16.25
CA LYS A 13 23.26 -17.14 16.88
C LYS A 13 22.83 -16.05 15.91
N ARG A 14 23.27 -16.12 14.65
CA ARG A 14 22.84 -15.17 13.61
C ARG A 14 21.37 -15.33 13.25
N GLN A 15 20.84 -16.55 13.24
CA GLN A 15 19.41 -16.80 13.03
C GLN A 15 18.57 -16.26 14.18
N GLU A 16 18.98 -16.47 15.43
CA GLU A 16 18.30 -15.96 16.60
C GLU A 16 18.28 -14.41 16.63
N GLU A 17 19.42 -13.78 16.34
CA GLU A 17 19.53 -12.33 16.23
C GLU A 17 18.66 -11.78 15.08
N TYR A 18 18.66 -12.45 13.92
CA TYR A 18 17.83 -12.09 12.78
C TYR A 18 16.33 -12.15 13.12
N LEU A 19 15.90 -13.26 13.73
CA LEU A 19 14.49 -13.43 14.12
C LEU A 19 14.04 -12.37 15.14
N ARG A 20 14.90 -12.05 16.10
CA ARG A 20 14.60 -10.99 17.06
C ARG A 20 14.47 -9.63 16.40
N LYS A 21 15.41 -9.26 15.51
CA LYS A 21 15.39 -7.99 14.78
C LYS A 21 14.29 -7.92 13.74
N ALA A 22 13.97 -9.02 13.07
CA ALA A 22 12.93 -9.05 12.05
C ALA A 22 11.58 -8.57 12.59
N ASN A 23 11.21 -8.94 13.81
CA ASN A 23 9.97 -8.50 14.44
C ASN A 23 10.00 -7.02 14.86
N GLU A 24 11.19 -6.46 15.08
CA GLU A 24 11.37 -5.04 15.43
C GLU A 24 11.40 -4.14 14.18
N GLU A 25 11.81 -4.69 13.03
CA GLU A 25 12.05 -3.95 11.79
C GLU A 25 10.94 -4.16 10.73
N THR A 26 10.05 -5.14 10.93
CA THR A 26 8.96 -5.44 9.99
C THR A 26 7.71 -4.64 10.33
N LEU A 27 7.14 -3.94 9.34
CA LEU A 27 5.86 -3.25 9.45
C LEU A 27 4.71 -4.20 9.10
N LEU A 28 3.70 -4.27 9.97
CA LEU A 28 2.44 -4.96 9.68
C LEU A 28 1.38 -3.95 9.25
N ILE A 29 0.97 -4.05 7.99
CA ILE A 29 -0.03 -3.17 7.38
C ILE A 29 -1.34 -3.93 7.22
N ALA A 30 -2.39 -3.46 7.88
CA ALA A 30 -3.73 -4.01 7.70
C ALA A 30 -4.47 -3.24 6.60
N GLN A 31 -4.80 -3.94 5.51
CA GLN A 31 -5.50 -3.34 4.38
C GLN A 31 -7.01 -3.39 4.60
N ILE A 32 -7.64 -2.22 4.57
CA ILE A 32 -9.10 -2.04 4.70
C ILE A 32 -9.67 -1.86 3.30
N GLU A 33 -10.32 -2.89 2.78
CA GLU A 33 -10.77 -2.96 1.38
C GLU A 33 -12.18 -3.54 1.21
N SER A 34 -12.94 -3.62 2.31
CA SER A 34 -14.33 -4.04 2.27
C SER A 34 -15.17 -3.26 3.27
N PRO A 35 -16.50 -3.12 3.04
CA PRO A 35 -17.40 -2.52 4.01
C PRO A 35 -17.33 -3.18 5.39
N GLU A 36 -17.23 -4.51 5.45
CA GLU A 36 -17.09 -5.27 6.69
C GLU A 36 -15.79 -4.92 7.43
N ALA A 37 -14.67 -4.81 6.72
CA ALA A 37 -13.41 -4.38 7.32
C ALA A 37 -13.50 -2.95 7.85
N LEU A 38 -14.18 -2.05 7.12
CA LEU A 38 -14.40 -0.69 7.59
C LEU A 38 -15.32 -0.65 8.82
N GLU A 39 -16.36 -1.47 8.88
CA GLU A 39 -17.23 -1.56 10.05
C GLU A 39 -16.46 -1.97 11.33
N ASN A 40 -15.41 -2.77 11.17
CA ASN A 40 -14.57 -3.27 12.26
C ASN A 40 -13.26 -2.50 12.43
N VAL A 41 -13.07 -1.38 11.73
CA VAL A 41 -11.76 -0.69 11.64
C VAL A 41 -11.21 -0.25 13.00
N GLU A 42 -12.06 0.17 13.91
CA GLU A 42 -11.65 0.56 15.27
C GLU A 42 -11.13 -0.65 16.07
N ALA A 43 -11.76 -1.81 15.92
CA ALA A 43 -11.30 -3.05 16.55
C ALA A 43 -10.01 -3.56 15.92
N ILE A 44 -9.89 -3.48 14.59
CA ILE A 44 -8.67 -3.84 13.85
C ILE A 44 -7.51 -2.95 14.32
N ALA A 45 -7.74 -1.64 14.44
CA ALA A 45 -6.71 -0.69 14.89
C ALA A 45 -6.16 -0.98 16.30
N GLN A 46 -6.94 -1.65 17.16
CA GLN A 46 -6.54 -2.02 18.53
C GLN A 46 -5.77 -3.34 18.60
N VAL A 47 -5.63 -4.07 17.48
CA VAL A 47 -4.87 -5.33 17.48
C VAL A 47 -3.38 -5.00 17.64
N SER A 48 -2.78 -5.55 18.69
CA SER A 48 -1.36 -5.36 18.97
C SER A 48 -0.49 -5.88 17.81
N GLY A 49 0.47 -5.06 17.39
CA GLY A 49 1.41 -5.38 16.32
C GLY A 49 0.99 -4.87 14.95
N ILE A 50 -0.20 -4.29 14.80
CA ILE A 50 -0.53 -3.54 13.58
C ILE A 50 0.10 -2.15 13.69
N ASP A 51 0.89 -1.77 12.67
CA ASP A 51 1.58 -0.48 12.60
C ASP A 51 0.81 0.53 11.75
N ILE A 52 0.14 0.05 10.70
CA ILE A 52 -0.51 0.91 9.70
C ILE A 52 -1.86 0.33 9.29
N LEU A 53 -2.90 1.19 9.25
CA LEU A 53 -4.11 0.92 8.48
C LEU A 53 -3.97 1.48 7.08
N PHE A 54 -4.29 0.69 6.06
CA PHE A 54 -4.14 1.10 4.67
C PHE A 54 -5.46 0.92 3.91
N LEU A 55 -5.96 2.00 3.29
CA LEU A 55 -7.14 1.88 2.45
C LEU A 55 -6.79 1.25 1.10
N GLY A 56 -7.51 0.20 0.71
CA GLY A 56 -7.51 -0.37 -0.64
C GLY A 56 -8.69 0.17 -1.47
N PRO A 57 -8.62 1.38 -2.06
CA PRO A 57 -9.79 2.03 -2.65
C PRO A 57 -10.30 1.32 -3.90
N GLY A 58 -9.45 0.60 -4.62
CA GLY A 58 -9.84 -0.21 -5.77
C GLY A 58 -10.84 -1.29 -5.38
N ASP A 59 -10.42 -2.22 -4.53
CA ASP A 59 -11.25 -3.33 -4.07
C ASP A 59 -12.43 -2.85 -3.25
N TYR A 60 -12.24 -1.82 -2.43
CA TYR A 60 -13.33 -1.22 -1.66
C TYR A 60 -14.42 -0.66 -2.59
N SER A 61 -14.05 0.04 -3.69
CA SER A 61 -15.01 0.56 -4.67
C SER A 61 -15.81 -0.54 -5.37
N ILE A 62 -15.14 -1.66 -5.71
CA ILE A 62 -15.79 -2.82 -6.30
C ILE A 62 -16.84 -3.41 -5.34
N ARG A 63 -16.50 -3.58 -4.08
CA ARG A 63 -17.40 -4.13 -3.06
C ARG A 63 -18.57 -3.20 -2.71
N LEU A 64 -18.42 -1.89 -2.94
CA LEU A 64 -19.51 -0.91 -2.85
C LEU A 64 -20.40 -0.86 -4.09
N GLY A 65 -20.05 -1.56 -5.18
CA GLY A 65 -20.76 -1.47 -6.46
C GLY A 65 -20.50 -0.19 -7.26
N ILE A 66 -19.40 0.51 -6.97
CA ILE A 66 -18.97 1.76 -7.63
C ILE A 66 -17.54 1.60 -8.18
N PRO A 67 -17.24 0.58 -9.01
CA PRO A 67 -15.88 0.26 -9.42
C PRO A 67 -15.20 1.44 -10.13
N GLY A 68 -13.93 1.69 -9.76
CA GLY A 68 -13.10 2.74 -10.33
C GLY A 68 -13.41 4.17 -9.88
N GLN A 69 -14.44 4.40 -9.07
CA GLN A 69 -14.83 5.73 -8.60
C GLN A 69 -14.06 6.12 -7.32
N SER A 70 -12.74 6.23 -7.42
CA SER A 70 -11.85 6.51 -6.27
C SER A 70 -12.12 7.86 -5.58
N GLN A 71 -12.82 8.79 -6.26
CA GLN A 71 -13.21 10.09 -5.71
C GLN A 71 -14.66 10.12 -5.16
N HIS A 72 -15.33 8.96 -5.11
CA HIS A 72 -16.69 8.88 -4.60
C HIS A 72 -16.75 9.30 -3.12
N PRO A 73 -17.83 10.01 -2.66
CA PRO A 73 -17.97 10.44 -1.27
C PRO A 73 -17.83 9.30 -0.24
N GLU A 74 -18.30 8.09 -0.57
CA GLU A 74 -18.15 6.91 0.29
C GLU A 74 -16.68 6.51 0.50
N ILE A 75 -15.85 6.64 -0.53
CA ILE A 75 -14.40 6.39 -0.41
C ILE A 75 -13.79 7.43 0.54
N ARG A 76 -14.16 8.70 0.37
CA ARG A 76 -13.70 9.78 1.25
C ARG A 76 -14.17 9.59 2.70
N ALA A 77 -15.38 9.10 2.89
CA ALA A 77 -15.90 8.78 4.22
C ALA A 77 -15.10 7.63 4.87
N ALA A 78 -14.75 6.60 4.09
CA ALA A 78 -13.90 5.50 4.54
C ALA A 78 -12.50 5.99 4.93
N GLU A 79 -11.84 6.83 4.10
CA GLU A 79 -10.55 7.45 4.43
C GLU A 79 -10.60 8.16 5.77
N ASN A 80 -11.62 9.00 5.97
CA ASN A 80 -11.77 9.77 7.21
C ASN A 80 -12.01 8.88 8.44
N ARG A 81 -12.73 7.76 8.27
CA ARG A 81 -12.95 6.80 9.36
C ARG A 81 -11.67 6.05 9.71
N ILE A 82 -10.92 5.57 8.71
CA ILE A 82 -9.61 4.93 8.89
C ILE A 82 -8.63 5.87 9.60
N ALA A 83 -8.55 7.12 9.14
CA ALA A 83 -7.68 8.14 9.76
C ALA A 83 -8.01 8.34 11.24
N ARG A 84 -9.30 8.44 11.60
CA ARG A 84 -9.73 8.58 13.00
C ARG A 84 -9.40 7.35 13.84
N ALA A 85 -9.66 6.14 13.30
CA ALA A 85 -9.38 4.89 13.99
C ALA A 85 -7.87 4.74 14.28
N ALA A 86 -7.03 5.00 13.28
CA ALA A 86 -5.57 4.95 13.42
C ALA A 86 -5.06 5.97 14.45
N ASN A 87 -5.52 7.23 14.35
CA ASN A 87 -5.14 8.29 15.31
C ASN A 87 -5.56 7.94 16.75
N HIS A 88 -6.74 7.37 16.94
CA HIS A 88 -7.22 6.95 18.27
C HIS A 88 -6.39 5.80 18.85
N ALA A 89 -5.97 4.87 18.00
CA ALA A 89 -5.13 3.74 18.39
C ALA A 89 -3.64 4.08 18.53
N GLY A 90 -3.21 5.29 18.10
CA GLY A 90 -1.81 5.71 18.12
C GLY A 90 -0.95 5.03 17.06
N ILE A 91 -1.56 4.49 15.99
CA ILE A 91 -0.88 3.90 14.85
C ILE A 91 -1.00 4.81 13.61
N HIS A 92 -0.33 4.45 12.53
CA HIS A 92 -0.36 5.24 11.30
C HIS A 92 -1.48 4.80 10.35
N TRP A 93 -1.76 5.62 9.36
CA TRP A 93 -2.63 5.25 8.25
C TRP A 93 -2.05 5.71 6.91
N GLY A 94 -2.55 5.12 5.83
CA GLY A 94 -2.12 5.43 4.49
C GLY A 94 -3.09 4.99 3.41
N LEU A 95 -2.76 5.34 2.17
CA LEU A 95 -3.54 5.00 0.99
C LEU A 95 -2.70 5.17 -0.29
N PRO A 96 -3.12 4.57 -1.42
CA PRO A 96 -2.57 4.91 -2.72
C PRO A 96 -3.13 6.25 -3.21
N VAL A 97 -2.29 7.04 -3.86
CA VAL A 97 -2.63 8.34 -4.41
C VAL A 97 -2.28 8.43 -5.90
N GLY A 98 -3.10 9.14 -6.67
CA GLY A 98 -2.90 9.33 -8.10
C GLY A 98 -2.15 10.62 -8.46
N SER A 99 -2.06 11.58 -7.54
CA SER A 99 -1.40 12.87 -7.80
C SER A 99 -0.74 13.45 -6.54
N PRO A 100 0.18 14.43 -6.72
CA PRO A 100 0.76 15.17 -5.59
C PRO A 100 -0.27 15.89 -4.72
N GLU A 101 -1.34 16.41 -5.32
CA GLU A 101 -2.42 17.13 -4.61
C GLU A 101 -3.18 16.17 -3.69
N GLN A 102 -3.47 14.95 -4.16
CA GLN A 102 -4.08 13.91 -3.33
C GLN A 102 -3.14 13.48 -2.20
N ALA A 103 -1.84 13.38 -2.49
CA ALA A 103 -0.85 13.08 -1.45
C ALA A 103 -0.82 14.17 -0.38
N GLN A 104 -0.80 15.45 -0.79
CA GLN A 104 -0.80 16.57 0.15
C GLN A 104 -2.05 16.59 1.03
N ASP A 105 -3.23 16.42 0.43
CA ASP A 105 -4.49 16.33 1.18
C ASP A 105 -4.49 15.17 2.19
N ALA A 106 -3.96 14.00 1.82
CA ALA A 106 -3.84 12.87 2.73
C ALA A 106 -2.86 13.14 3.87
N ILE A 107 -1.70 13.75 3.58
CA ILE A 107 -0.68 14.14 4.55
C ILE A 107 -1.24 15.17 5.54
N ASP A 108 -1.98 16.16 5.07
CA ASP A 108 -2.63 17.19 5.90
C ASP A 108 -3.65 16.57 6.87
N ARG A 109 -4.26 15.45 6.49
CA ARG A 109 -5.15 14.64 7.34
C ARG A 109 -4.41 13.62 8.21
N GLY A 110 -3.09 13.62 8.18
CA GLY A 110 -2.23 12.81 9.05
C GLY A 110 -1.79 11.46 8.46
N ALA A 111 -1.98 11.21 7.16
CA ALA A 111 -1.41 10.01 6.53
C ALA A 111 0.12 10.03 6.62
N ARG A 112 0.70 8.85 6.87
CA ARG A 112 2.16 8.66 6.96
C ARG A 112 2.69 7.57 6.03
N PHE A 113 1.81 6.86 5.37
CA PHE A 113 2.18 5.82 4.40
C PHE A 113 1.45 6.10 3.08
N ILE A 114 2.21 6.58 2.09
CA ILE A 114 1.68 6.97 0.78
C ILE A 114 2.30 6.07 -0.29
N CYS A 115 1.45 5.43 -1.10
CA CYS A 115 1.85 4.68 -2.27
C CYS A 115 1.45 5.45 -3.53
N HIS A 116 2.29 5.43 -4.55
CA HIS A 116 1.99 6.05 -5.83
C HIS A 116 2.32 5.07 -6.95
N GLN A 117 1.30 4.72 -7.74
CA GLN A 117 1.35 3.81 -8.87
C GLN A 117 1.79 2.37 -8.52
N ALA A 118 1.61 1.46 -9.46
CA ALA A 118 2.14 0.11 -9.47
C ALA A 118 3.14 -0.03 -10.63
N ASP A 119 4.01 -1.00 -10.56
CA ASP A 119 5.01 -1.34 -11.58
C ASP A 119 4.38 -1.49 -12.97
N LEU A 120 3.24 -2.21 -13.06
CA LEU A 120 2.48 -2.38 -14.29
C LEU A 120 2.04 -1.04 -14.90
N ASN A 121 1.54 -0.11 -14.09
CA ASN A 121 1.10 1.20 -14.56
C ASN A 121 2.28 2.06 -15.02
N LEU A 122 3.40 2.00 -14.30
CA LEU A 122 4.64 2.69 -14.70
C LEU A 122 5.14 2.16 -16.03
N MET A 123 5.15 0.84 -16.23
CA MET A 123 5.55 0.20 -17.47
C MET A 123 4.61 0.58 -18.62
N LYS A 124 3.29 0.54 -18.42
CA LYS A 124 2.28 0.95 -19.41
C LYS A 124 2.52 2.39 -19.86
N HIS A 125 2.66 3.34 -18.93
CA HIS A 125 2.91 4.75 -19.25
C HIS A 125 4.23 4.95 -20.00
N ALA A 126 5.28 4.21 -19.65
CA ALA A 126 6.56 4.28 -20.37
C ALA A 126 6.41 3.79 -21.82
N LEU A 127 5.70 2.69 -22.05
CA LEU A 127 5.42 2.15 -23.38
C LEU A 127 4.54 3.10 -24.20
N GLU A 128 3.49 3.65 -23.63
CA GLU A 128 2.63 4.68 -24.27
C GLU A 128 3.44 5.92 -24.67
N SER A 129 4.35 6.37 -23.82
CA SER A 129 5.26 7.48 -24.13
C SER A 129 6.15 7.17 -25.34
N ILE A 130 6.70 5.95 -25.41
CA ILE A 130 7.49 5.50 -26.56
C ILE A 130 6.64 5.47 -27.84
N GLN A 131 5.45 4.88 -27.79
CA GLN A 131 4.52 4.81 -28.91
C GLN A 131 4.19 6.22 -29.45
N ASN A 132 3.83 7.15 -28.56
CA ASN A 132 3.52 8.53 -28.93
C ASN A 132 4.69 9.26 -29.61
N ARG A 133 5.92 8.96 -29.20
CA ARG A 133 7.14 9.55 -29.78
C ARG A 133 7.45 8.99 -31.17
N PHE A 134 7.13 7.73 -31.46
CA PHE A 134 7.48 7.06 -32.72
C PHE A 134 6.33 7.06 -33.73
N SER A 135 5.08 7.22 -33.33
CA SER A 135 3.91 7.29 -34.24
C SER A 135 4.06 8.36 -35.34
N PRO A 136 4.59 9.59 -35.07
CA PRO A 136 4.80 10.58 -36.12
C PRO A 136 5.79 10.16 -37.21
N LEU A 137 6.61 9.14 -36.94
CA LEU A 137 7.56 8.57 -37.90
C LEU A 137 6.95 7.46 -38.78
N GLY A 138 5.63 7.20 -38.65
CA GLY A 138 4.90 6.17 -39.41
C GLY A 138 4.88 4.78 -38.75
N PHE A 139 5.38 4.64 -37.51
CA PHE A 139 5.26 3.39 -36.76
C PHE A 139 3.82 3.22 -36.25
N THR A 140 3.30 2.00 -36.42
CA THR A 140 2.00 1.58 -35.86
C THR A 140 2.24 0.56 -34.75
N PHE A 141 1.44 0.65 -33.69
CA PHE A 141 1.53 -0.23 -32.53
C PHE A 141 0.19 -0.93 -32.32
N ASP A 142 0.24 -2.24 -32.14
CA ASP A 142 -0.95 -3.02 -31.81
C ASP A 142 -1.35 -2.74 -30.35
N GLN A 143 -2.54 -2.18 -30.17
CA GLN A 143 -3.10 -1.87 -28.85
C GLN A 143 -4.09 -2.92 -28.36
N SER A 144 -4.34 -3.98 -29.12
CA SER A 144 -5.37 -4.99 -28.82
C SER A 144 -5.17 -5.74 -27.49
N HIS A 145 -3.99 -5.63 -26.88
CA HIS A 145 -3.63 -6.29 -25.61
C HIS A 145 -3.55 -5.34 -24.40
N LEU A 146 -3.82 -4.04 -24.59
CA LEU A 146 -3.72 -3.05 -23.51
C LEU A 146 -5.05 -2.74 -22.82
N ASP A 147 -6.16 -3.22 -23.41
CA ASP A 147 -7.54 -2.95 -22.94
C ASP A 147 -8.19 -4.19 -22.27
N ALA A 148 -7.40 -5.21 -21.93
CA ALA A 148 -7.87 -6.45 -21.31
C ALA A 148 -7.66 -6.45 -19.79
#